data_ff81bdc3fdbe4aecb91b286195131b94
#
_entry.id   ff81bdc3fdbe4aecb91b286195131b94
#
_cell.length_a   1.000
_cell.length_b   1.000
_cell.length_c   1.000
_cell.angle_alpha   90.00
_cell.angle_beta   90.00
_cell.angle_gamma   90.00
#
_symmetry.space_group_name_H-M   'P 1'
#
loop_
_entity.id
_entity.type
_entity.pdbx_description
1 polymer ?
#
loop_
_entity_poly.entity_id
_entity_poly.type
_entity_poly.pdbx_seq_one_letter_code
_entity_poly.pdbx_strand_id
1 'polypeptide(L)'
;METKSLEKQSGFTLIELLIVVAIVGIIAAIAIPNLLRARVSANEAQAIGDTRTVMSASATYASLNCGLFASDLMCMTKDNGGSICIPGYPATGPEFLAGDLARPVQYQKSGYIRDYQVVAPAAGSAMCDPNSALDYCYIAYPASPLTGVRSFLGSSIGSIFTDPNGLPLPCPAPAGTQTIS
;
A
#
# COMPACT_ATOMS: atom_id res chain seq x y z
N MET A 1 -32.22 -58.52 29.31
CA MET A 1 -32.91 -57.22 29.21
C MET A 1 -31.96 -56.17 29.80
N GLU A 2 -31.25 -55.44 28.97
CA GLU A 2 -30.23 -54.47 29.37
C GLU A 2 -30.89 -53.10 29.50
N THR A 3 -30.98 -52.57 30.71
CA THR A 3 -31.55 -51.26 30.99
C THR A 3 -30.53 -50.21 30.63
N LYS A 4 -30.67 -49.56 29.45
CA LYS A 4 -29.89 -48.43 28.99
C LYS A 4 -30.12 -47.23 29.93
N SER A 5 -29.11 -46.92 30.73
CA SER A 5 -29.08 -45.73 31.60
C SER A 5 -29.23 -44.48 30.73
N LEU A 6 -30.31 -43.73 30.94
CA LEU A 6 -30.51 -42.42 30.31
C LEU A 6 -29.56 -41.44 31.00
N GLU A 7 -28.48 -41.05 30.32
CA GLU A 7 -27.62 -39.97 30.77
C GLU A 7 -28.44 -38.68 30.91
N LYS A 8 -28.39 -38.10 32.10
CA LYS A 8 -29.10 -36.88 32.46
C LYS A 8 -28.45 -35.71 31.71
N GLN A 9 -29.07 -35.26 30.62
CA GLN A 9 -28.63 -34.06 29.92
C GLN A 9 -28.87 -32.84 30.80
N SER A 10 -27.79 -32.23 31.31
CA SER A 10 -27.84 -30.94 31.99
C SER A 10 -28.00 -29.84 30.97
N GLY A 11 -29.14 -29.15 30.95
CA GLY A 11 -29.39 -27.98 30.10
C GLY A 11 -28.75 -26.71 30.69
N PHE A 12 -28.40 -25.76 29.86
CA PHE A 12 -27.93 -24.43 30.25
C PHE A 12 -29.07 -23.63 30.89
N THR A 13 -28.77 -22.88 31.94
CA THR A 13 -29.71 -21.93 32.54
C THR A 13 -29.72 -20.62 31.78
N LEU A 14 -30.88 -19.95 31.74
CA LEU A 14 -31.02 -18.64 31.07
C LEU A 14 -30.10 -17.59 31.70
N ILE A 15 -29.87 -17.65 33.00
CA ILE A 15 -29.00 -16.71 33.72
C ILE A 15 -27.52 -16.90 33.38
N GLU A 16 -27.06 -18.14 33.18
CA GLU A 16 -25.68 -18.40 32.71
C GLU A 16 -25.42 -17.80 31.37
N LEU A 17 -26.37 -17.92 30.42
CA LEU A 17 -26.24 -17.28 29.11
C LEU A 17 -26.23 -15.76 29.21
N LEU A 18 -27.11 -15.19 30.06
CA LEU A 18 -27.22 -13.74 30.21
C LEU A 18 -25.94 -13.12 30.79
N ILE A 19 -25.33 -13.75 31.79
CA ILE A 19 -24.04 -13.26 32.34
C ILE A 19 -22.93 -13.32 31.32
N VAL A 20 -22.84 -14.37 30.52
CA VAL A 20 -21.81 -14.53 29.50
C VAL A 20 -21.93 -13.45 28.45
N VAL A 21 -23.15 -13.20 27.91
CA VAL A 21 -23.32 -12.15 26.89
C VAL A 21 -23.08 -10.75 27.45
N ALA A 22 -23.40 -10.50 28.72
CA ALA A 22 -23.11 -9.25 29.39
C ALA A 22 -21.60 -8.99 29.49
N ILE A 23 -20.81 -9.99 29.90
CA ILE A 23 -19.35 -9.87 30.00
C ILE A 23 -18.72 -9.69 28.62
N VAL A 24 -19.14 -10.48 27.60
CA VAL A 24 -18.67 -10.35 26.23
C VAL A 24 -18.99 -8.96 25.67
N GLY A 25 -20.20 -8.43 25.94
CA GLY A 25 -20.60 -7.08 25.53
C GLY A 25 -19.70 -5.98 26.10
N ILE A 26 -19.31 -6.07 27.37
CA ILE A 26 -18.40 -5.11 28.02
C ILE A 26 -17.00 -5.18 27.37
N ILE A 27 -16.47 -6.38 27.17
CA ILE A 27 -15.16 -6.56 26.52
C ILE A 27 -15.20 -6.02 25.09
N ALA A 28 -16.22 -6.35 24.31
CA ALA A 28 -16.38 -5.90 22.95
C ALA A 28 -16.48 -4.37 22.84
N ALA A 29 -17.19 -3.71 23.77
CA ALA A 29 -17.33 -2.25 23.78
C ALA A 29 -15.98 -1.52 23.90
N ILE A 30 -15.00 -2.09 24.60
CA ILE A 30 -13.65 -1.55 24.74
C ILE A 30 -12.73 -1.98 23.59
N ALA A 31 -12.87 -3.24 23.14
CA ALA A 31 -11.96 -3.83 22.17
C ALA A 31 -12.19 -3.31 20.74
N ILE A 32 -13.45 -3.11 20.31
CA ILE A 32 -13.78 -2.71 18.93
C ILE A 32 -13.16 -1.36 18.55
N PRO A 33 -13.33 -0.25 19.30
CA PRO A 33 -12.74 1.03 18.92
C PRO A 33 -11.21 1.01 18.92
N ASN A 34 -10.60 0.24 19.82
CA ASN A 34 -9.15 0.08 19.88
C ASN A 34 -8.63 -0.69 18.65
N LEU A 35 -9.33 -1.75 18.23
CA LEU A 35 -8.98 -2.50 17.04
C LEU A 35 -9.08 -1.66 15.76
N LEU A 36 -10.10 -0.80 15.64
CA LEU A 36 -10.24 0.09 14.49
C LEU A 36 -9.07 1.08 14.40
N ARG A 37 -8.66 1.69 15.50
CA ARG A 37 -7.49 2.57 15.54
C ARG A 37 -6.20 1.85 15.19
N ALA A 38 -6.01 0.64 15.71
CA ALA A 38 -4.85 -0.18 15.39
C ALA A 38 -4.79 -0.54 13.89
N ARG A 39 -5.94 -0.84 13.27
CA ARG A 39 -6.04 -1.08 11.82
C ARG A 39 -5.66 0.15 11.00
N VAL A 40 -6.17 1.32 11.36
CA VAL A 40 -5.81 2.59 10.68
C VAL A 40 -4.31 2.81 10.75
N SER A 41 -3.70 2.70 11.94
CA SER A 41 -2.26 2.86 12.11
C SER A 41 -1.44 1.84 11.30
N ALA A 42 -1.87 0.58 11.25
CA ALA A 42 -1.21 -0.46 10.46
C ALA A 42 -1.29 -0.17 8.94
N ASN A 43 -2.45 0.29 8.45
CA ASN A 43 -2.63 0.67 7.06
C ASN A 43 -1.74 1.86 6.66
N GLU A 44 -1.64 2.88 7.53
CA GLU A 44 -0.74 4.02 7.33
C GLU A 44 0.72 3.60 7.29
N ALA A 45 1.16 2.77 8.24
CA ALA A 45 2.52 2.25 8.26
C ALA A 45 2.86 1.47 6.99
N GLN A 46 1.92 0.66 6.49
CA GLN A 46 2.09 -0.05 5.23
C GLN A 46 2.13 0.91 4.03
N ALA A 47 1.30 1.95 4.03
CA ALA A 47 1.33 2.97 2.99
C ALA A 47 2.70 3.65 2.89
N ILE A 48 3.28 4.03 4.01
CA ILE A 48 4.62 4.62 4.09
C ILE A 48 5.68 3.62 3.63
N GLY A 49 5.59 2.36 4.06
CA GLY A 49 6.51 1.30 3.66
C GLY A 49 6.50 1.06 2.15
N ASP A 50 5.31 0.93 1.56
CA ASP A 50 5.13 0.78 0.12
C ASP A 50 5.71 1.99 -0.64
N THR A 51 5.46 3.21 -0.17
CA THR A 51 6.00 4.45 -0.77
C THR A 51 7.54 4.44 -0.77
N ARG A 52 8.18 4.08 0.35
CA ARG A 52 9.64 3.96 0.43
C ARG A 52 10.18 2.90 -0.52
N THR A 53 9.51 1.76 -0.62
CA THR A 53 9.89 0.68 -1.53
C THR A 53 9.86 1.14 -2.98
N VAL A 54 8.80 1.81 -3.40
CA VAL A 54 8.68 2.34 -4.77
C VAL A 54 9.75 3.40 -5.04
N MET A 55 10.01 4.31 -4.09
CA MET A 55 11.06 5.33 -4.24
C MET A 55 12.45 4.70 -4.40
N SER A 56 12.79 3.70 -3.58
CA SER A 56 14.06 2.98 -3.68
C SER A 56 14.18 2.22 -5.01
N ALA A 57 13.12 1.55 -5.44
CA ALA A 57 13.07 0.85 -6.71
C ALA A 57 13.22 1.81 -7.89
N SER A 58 12.55 2.96 -7.86
CA SER A 58 12.63 3.99 -8.89
C SER A 58 14.03 4.59 -8.99
N ALA A 59 14.70 4.84 -7.86
CA ALA A 59 16.08 5.33 -7.84
C ALA A 59 17.06 4.28 -8.44
N THR A 60 16.86 3.00 -8.11
CA THR A 60 17.67 1.91 -8.67
C THR A 60 17.44 1.76 -10.17
N TYR A 61 16.18 1.81 -10.60
CA TYR A 61 15.81 1.80 -12.03
C TYR A 61 16.47 2.94 -12.77
N ALA A 62 16.37 4.18 -12.26
CA ALA A 62 16.96 5.37 -12.89
C ALA A 62 18.47 5.26 -13.02
N SER A 63 19.16 4.64 -12.06
CA SER A 63 20.63 4.46 -12.13
C SER A 63 21.08 3.61 -13.33
N LEU A 64 20.22 2.73 -13.82
CA LEU A 64 20.46 1.88 -15.00
C LEU A 64 19.79 2.40 -16.27
N ASN A 65 18.88 3.36 -16.15
CA ASN A 65 18.08 3.92 -17.23
C ASN A 65 18.46 5.38 -17.52
N CYS A 66 19.75 5.67 -17.67
CA CYS A 66 20.29 7.00 -18.03
C CYS A 66 19.89 8.13 -17.06
N GLY A 67 19.59 7.84 -15.82
CA GLY A 67 19.07 8.80 -14.84
C GLY A 67 17.58 9.10 -14.96
N LEU A 68 16.86 8.38 -15.82
CA LEU A 68 15.43 8.58 -16.08
C LEU A 68 14.59 7.56 -15.33
N PHE A 69 13.46 7.99 -14.80
CA PHE A 69 12.51 7.14 -14.07
C PHE A 69 11.59 6.38 -15.03
N ALA A 70 10.99 5.29 -14.55
CA ALA A 70 10.02 4.55 -15.32
C ALA A 70 8.75 5.39 -15.55
N SER A 71 8.14 5.26 -16.72
CA SER A 71 6.84 5.88 -17.01
C SER A 71 5.67 5.13 -16.36
N ASP A 72 5.88 3.86 -16.01
CA ASP A 72 4.91 2.98 -15.36
C ASP A 72 5.63 2.05 -14.39
N LEU A 73 5.00 1.73 -13.27
CA LEU A 73 5.53 0.75 -12.32
C LEU A 73 5.71 -0.65 -12.92
N MET A 74 4.93 -0.99 -13.94
CA MET A 74 5.06 -2.25 -14.69
C MET A 74 6.42 -2.39 -15.39
N CYS A 75 7.07 -1.28 -15.72
CA CYS A 75 8.42 -1.27 -16.30
C CYS A 75 9.51 -1.72 -15.32
N MET A 76 9.21 -1.77 -14.03
CA MET A 76 10.14 -2.15 -12.97
C MET A 76 9.97 -3.62 -12.52
N THR A 77 9.02 -4.35 -13.10
CA THR A 77 8.73 -5.77 -12.79
C THR A 77 8.76 -6.62 -14.06
N LYS A 78 8.93 -7.92 -13.89
CA LYS A 78 8.82 -8.90 -14.98
C LYS A 78 7.38 -9.38 -15.23
N ASP A 79 6.44 -9.01 -14.38
CA ASP A 79 5.03 -9.36 -14.54
C ASP A 79 4.40 -8.76 -15.82
N ASN A 80 5.04 -7.77 -16.42
CA ASN A 80 4.67 -7.19 -17.72
C ASN A 80 5.19 -8.03 -18.91
N GLY A 81 4.88 -9.32 -18.94
CA GLY A 81 5.35 -10.19 -20.02
C GLY A 81 6.84 -10.58 -19.93
N GLY A 82 7.44 -10.43 -18.75
CA GLY A 82 8.81 -10.88 -18.46
C GLY A 82 9.92 -9.92 -18.87
N SER A 83 9.60 -8.67 -19.22
CA SER A 83 10.60 -7.69 -19.68
C SER A 83 10.56 -6.40 -18.86
N ILE A 84 11.70 -6.02 -18.32
CA ILE A 84 11.97 -4.68 -17.80
C ILE A 84 12.07 -3.73 -19.02
N CYS A 85 11.53 -2.50 -18.91
CA CYS A 85 11.48 -1.58 -20.06
C CYS A 85 12.84 -1.01 -20.50
N ILE A 86 13.91 -1.21 -19.73
CA ILE A 86 15.26 -0.77 -20.11
C ILE A 86 15.78 -1.62 -21.27
N PRO A 87 16.13 -1.03 -22.43
CA PRO A 87 16.67 -1.77 -23.56
C PRO A 87 17.95 -2.54 -23.19
N GLY A 88 18.00 -3.83 -23.54
CA GLY A 88 19.16 -4.67 -23.26
C GLY A 88 19.25 -5.14 -21.79
N TYR A 89 18.27 -4.87 -20.94
CA TYR A 89 18.27 -5.43 -19.58
C TYR A 89 18.16 -6.96 -19.62
N PRO A 90 19.04 -7.68 -18.90
CA PRO A 90 19.04 -9.14 -18.96
C PRO A 90 17.73 -9.77 -18.46
N ALA A 91 17.18 -10.71 -19.21
CA ALA A 91 15.99 -11.46 -18.78
C ALA A 91 16.17 -12.18 -17.44
N THR A 92 17.42 -12.56 -17.12
CA THR A 92 17.80 -13.17 -15.83
C THR A 92 18.12 -12.15 -14.75
N GLY A 93 18.15 -10.84 -15.06
CA GLY A 93 18.40 -9.77 -14.09
C GLY A 93 17.33 -9.74 -12.99
N PRO A 94 17.61 -9.11 -11.83
CA PRO A 94 16.62 -8.96 -10.78
C PRO A 94 15.51 -7.99 -11.19
N GLU A 95 14.35 -8.11 -10.55
CA GLU A 95 13.29 -7.10 -10.60
C GLU A 95 13.62 -5.94 -9.67
N PHE A 96 13.17 -4.74 -10.04
CA PHE A 96 13.32 -3.54 -9.19
C PHE A 96 12.18 -3.44 -8.18
N LEU A 97 10.98 -3.89 -8.57
CA LEU A 97 9.77 -3.78 -7.78
C LEU A 97 9.00 -5.11 -7.81
N ALA A 98 8.48 -5.54 -6.66
CA ALA A 98 7.63 -6.71 -6.60
C ALA A 98 6.28 -6.46 -7.29
N GLY A 99 5.74 -7.46 -7.99
CA GLY A 99 4.53 -7.33 -8.81
C GLY A 99 3.27 -6.93 -8.05
N ASP A 100 3.23 -7.12 -6.73
CA ASP A 100 2.10 -6.66 -5.90
C ASP A 100 2.03 -5.12 -5.77
N LEU A 101 3.14 -4.41 -5.99
CA LEU A 101 3.23 -2.95 -6.05
C LEU A 101 3.25 -2.41 -7.47
N ALA A 102 3.63 -3.23 -8.45
CA ALA A 102 3.70 -2.87 -9.86
C ALA A 102 2.36 -3.07 -10.55
N ARG A 103 1.47 -2.10 -10.44
CA ARG A 103 0.14 -2.11 -11.07
C ARG A 103 0.00 -0.91 -12.02
N PRO A 104 -0.60 -1.10 -13.21
CA PRO A 104 -0.61 -0.07 -14.28
C PRO A 104 -1.57 1.09 -14.01
N VAL A 105 -2.48 0.98 -13.07
CA VAL A 105 -3.50 1.98 -12.73
C VAL A 105 -3.71 2.05 -11.23
N GLN A 106 -4.46 3.03 -10.78
CA GLN A 106 -4.88 3.12 -9.38
C GLN A 106 -5.41 1.79 -8.88
N TYR A 107 -4.88 1.34 -7.75
CA TYR A 107 -5.33 0.11 -7.10
C TYR A 107 -5.41 0.30 -5.59
N GLN A 108 -6.22 -0.51 -4.95
CA GLN A 108 -6.38 -0.48 -3.50
C GLN A 108 -5.56 -1.60 -2.85
N LYS A 109 -4.74 -1.22 -1.85
CA LYS A 109 -3.99 -2.14 -1.00
C LYS A 109 -4.04 -1.65 0.45
N SER A 110 -4.41 -2.54 1.38
CA SER A 110 -4.49 -2.23 2.82
C SER A 110 -5.29 -0.96 3.13
N GLY A 111 -6.45 -0.81 2.48
CA GLY A 111 -7.34 0.34 2.70
C GLY A 111 -6.85 1.68 2.12
N TYR A 112 -5.74 1.68 1.38
CA TYR A 112 -5.19 2.85 0.68
C TYR A 112 -5.27 2.66 -0.82
N ILE A 113 -5.63 3.72 -1.54
CA ILE A 113 -5.53 3.82 -2.98
C ILE A 113 -4.11 4.24 -3.31
N ARG A 114 -3.49 3.52 -4.25
CA ARG A 114 -2.15 3.77 -4.77
C ARG A 114 -2.25 4.31 -6.18
N ASP A 115 -1.50 5.35 -6.47
CA ASP A 115 -1.44 5.98 -7.77
C ASP A 115 0.00 6.36 -8.11
N TYR A 116 0.40 6.13 -9.36
CA TYR A 116 1.71 6.51 -9.86
C TYR A 116 1.52 7.49 -11.00
N GLN A 117 2.07 8.68 -10.86
CA GLN A 117 1.92 9.76 -11.82
C GLN A 117 3.29 10.23 -12.32
N VAL A 118 3.40 10.40 -13.62
CA VAL A 118 4.57 10.97 -14.29
C VAL A 118 4.37 12.47 -14.45
N VAL A 119 5.33 13.25 -13.95
CA VAL A 119 5.26 14.72 -13.99
C VAL A 119 5.74 15.26 -15.31
N ALA A 120 6.85 14.72 -15.83
CA ALA A 120 7.48 15.17 -17.06
C ALA A 120 7.95 13.94 -17.85
N PRO A 121 7.25 13.57 -18.93
CA PRO A 121 7.72 12.54 -19.82
C PRO A 121 9.04 12.96 -20.48
N ALA A 122 9.97 12.03 -20.61
CA ALA A 122 11.25 12.25 -21.29
C ALA A 122 11.35 11.32 -22.49
N ALA A 123 11.85 11.83 -23.58
CA ALA A 123 12.24 10.98 -24.70
C ALA A 123 13.52 10.23 -24.33
N GLY A 124 13.43 8.92 -24.17
CA GLY A 124 14.60 8.04 -24.01
C GLY A 124 15.46 8.01 -25.27
N SER A 125 16.64 7.46 -25.13
CA SER A 125 17.54 7.17 -26.27
C SER A 125 17.49 5.68 -26.62
N ALA A 126 18.19 5.26 -27.64
CA ALA A 126 18.27 3.85 -28.04
C ALA A 126 18.81 2.91 -26.90
N MET A 127 19.48 3.49 -25.90
CA MET A 127 20.05 2.76 -24.74
C MET A 127 19.21 2.86 -23.46
N CYS A 128 18.17 3.71 -23.47
CA CYS A 128 17.31 3.97 -22.31
C CYS A 128 15.86 3.71 -22.71
N ASP A 129 14.98 3.46 -21.74
CA ASP A 129 13.55 3.29 -22.00
C ASP A 129 13.00 4.50 -22.77
N PRO A 130 12.44 4.30 -23.98
CA PRO A 130 11.95 5.38 -24.82
C PRO A 130 10.75 6.14 -24.22
N ASN A 131 10.06 5.55 -23.26
CA ASN A 131 8.91 6.13 -22.58
C ASN A 131 9.25 6.57 -21.15
N SER A 132 10.49 6.95 -20.88
CA SER A 132 10.94 7.35 -19.55
C SER A 132 10.32 8.65 -19.04
N ALA A 133 10.52 8.93 -17.78
CA ALA A 133 10.10 10.15 -17.11
C ALA A 133 11.29 10.90 -16.48
N LEU A 134 11.24 12.23 -16.48
CA LEU A 134 12.18 13.07 -15.74
C LEU A 134 11.87 13.13 -14.27
N ASP A 135 10.59 13.02 -13.92
CA ASP A 135 10.11 13.07 -12.54
C ASP A 135 8.81 12.27 -12.38
N TYR A 136 8.54 11.80 -11.16
CA TYR A 136 7.36 11.03 -10.83
C TYR A 136 6.86 11.33 -9.41
N CYS A 137 5.62 10.98 -9.16
CA CYS A 137 5.05 10.92 -7.82
C CYS A 137 4.35 9.57 -7.61
N TYR A 138 4.58 8.99 -6.44
CA TYR A 138 3.80 7.85 -5.96
C TYR A 138 2.90 8.32 -4.82
N ILE A 139 1.60 8.26 -5.03
CA ILE A 139 0.60 8.80 -4.14
C ILE A 139 -0.12 7.64 -3.45
N ALA A 140 -0.28 7.73 -2.13
CA ALA A 140 -1.04 6.80 -1.33
C ALA A 140 -2.03 7.58 -0.47
N TYR A 141 -3.33 7.41 -0.70
CA TYR A 141 -4.36 8.09 0.06
C TYR A 141 -5.45 7.11 0.53
N PRO A 142 -6.09 7.36 1.69
CA PRO A 142 -7.06 6.43 2.24
C PRO A 142 -8.29 6.29 1.35
N ALA A 143 -8.76 5.06 1.15
CA ALA A 143 -9.98 4.79 0.39
C ALA A 143 -11.24 5.24 1.14
N SER A 144 -11.15 5.36 2.46
CA SER A 144 -12.21 5.91 3.32
C SER A 144 -11.61 6.40 4.65
N PRO A 145 -12.32 7.27 5.41
CA PRO A 145 -11.88 7.70 6.74
C PRO A 145 -11.72 6.56 7.76
N LEU A 146 -12.30 5.39 7.50
CA LEU A 146 -12.17 4.21 8.36
C LEU A 146 -10.90 3.40 8.07
N THR A 147 -10.23 3.65 6.94
CA THR A 147 -9.04 2.90 6.52
C THR A 147 -7.74 3.66 6.77
N GLY A 148 -7.79 4.98 6.87
CA GLY A 148 -6.64 5.85 7.12
C GLY A 148 -7.09 7.29 7.32
N VAL A 149 -6.20 8.13 7.86
CA VAL A 149 -6.45 9.56 8.08
C VAL A 149 -5.55 10.43 7.19
N ARG A 150 -4.29 10.03 7.02
CA ARG A 150 -3.29 10.80 6.27
C ARG A 150 -3.06 10.24 4.89
N SER A 151 -2.74 11.10 3.92
CA SER A 151 -2.18 10.69 2.63
C SER A 151 -0.67 10.89 2.58
N PHE A 152 -0.02 10.19 1.67
CA PHE A 152 1.43 10.19 1.48
C PHE A 152 1.76 10.34 0.00
N LEU A 153 2.83 11.08 -0.30
CA LEU A 153 3.36 11.23 -1.64
C LEU A 153 4.88 11.07 -1.59
N GLY A 154 5.39 10.07 -2.27
CA GLY A 154 6.82 9.92 -2.55
C GLY A 154 7.17 10.48 -3.91
N SER A 155 8.30 11.16 -4.04
CA SER A 155 8.77 11.75 -5.28
C SER A 155 10.24 11.43 -5.56
N SER A 156 10.70 11.78 -6.75
CA SER A 156 12.09 11.62 -7.21
C SER A 156 13.13 12.28 -6.31
N ILE A 157 12.76 13.34 -5.58
CA ILE A 157 13.67 14.04 -4.65
C ILE A 157 14.00 13.27 -3.38
N GLY A 158 13.42 12.08 -3.19
CA GLY A 158 13.71 11.20 -2.05
C GLY A 158 12.96 11.55 -0.77
N SER A 159 12.02 12.48 -0.79
CA SER A 159 11.21 12.88 0.36
C SER A 159 9.80 12.32 0.28
N ILE A 160 9.21 12.00 1.43
CA ILE A 160 7.80 11.64 1.54
C ILE A 160 7.04 12.83 2.12
N PHE A 161 6.08 13.33 1.38
CA PHE A 161 5.16 14.39 1.79
C PHE A 161 3.91 13.78 2.41
N THR A 162 3.26 14.50 3.31
CA THR A 162 2.01 14.05 3.94
C THR A 162 0.98 15.16 4.00
N ASP A 163 -0.30 14.79 3.76
CA ASP A 163 -1.45 15.63 4.07
C ASP A 163 -2.23 15.01 5.25
N PRO A 164 -2.43 15.76 6.33
CA PRO A 164 -3.14 15.27 7.51
C PRO A 164 -4.65 15.04 7.27
N ASN A 165 -5.23 15.59 6.20
CA ASN A 165 -6.65 15.46 5.89
C ASN A 165 -6.96 14.23 5.01
N GLY A 166 -5.94 13.47 4.60
CA GLY A 166 -6.11 12.28 3.78
C GLY A 166 -6.54 12.54 2.33
N LEU A 167 -6.44 13.78 1.86
CA LEU A 167 -6.71 14.11 0.47
C LEU A 167 -5.53 13.68 -0.42
N PRO A 168 -5.77 13.25 -1.66
CA PRO A 168 -4.69 12.95 -2.59
C PRO A 168 -3.87 14.22 -2.85
N LEU A 169 -2.56 14.12 -2.59
CA LEU A 169 -1.64 15.23 -2.85
C LEU A 169 -1.45 15.41 -4.36
N PRO A 170 -1.48 16.64 -4.86
CA PRO A 170 -1.15 16.88 -6.27
C PRO A 170 0.32 16.60 -6.56
N CYS A 171 0.63 16.20 -7.77
CA CYS A 171 1.97 15.92 -8.24
C CYS A 171 2.41 17.05 -9.20
N PRO A 172 3.53 17.75 -8.92
CA PRO A 172 4.39 17.69 -7.75
C PRO A 172 3.75 18.22 -6.46
N ALA A 173 4.30 17.84 -5.32
CA ALA A 173 3.80 18.33 -4.04
C ALA A 173 3.91 19.85 -3.94
N PRO A 174 2.90 20.57 -3.43
CA PRO A 174 2.95 22.01 -3.25
C PRO A 174 4.06 22.44 -2.29
N ALA A 175 4.61 23.62 -2.52
CA ALA A 175 5.56 24.22 -1.59
C ALA A 175 4.95 24.38 -0.19
N GLY A 176 5.69 23.96 0.85
CA GLY A 176 5.23 24.00 2.24
C GLY A 176 4.48 22.75 2.71
N THR A 177 4.30 21.73 1.86
CA THR A 177 3.76 20.44 2.31
C THR A 177 4.67 19.79 3.35
N GLN A 178 4.08 19.22 4.41
CA GLN A 178 4.82 18.55 5.46
C GLN A 178 5.54 17.30 4.94
N THR A 179 6.78 17.11 5.36
CA THR A 179 7.58 15.92 5.05
C THR A 179 7.71 15.02 6.27
N ILE A 180 7.80 13.72 6.04
CA ILE A 180 8.15 12.72 7.05
C ILE A 180 9.53 12.13 6.71
N SER A 181 10.40 12.10 7.68
CA SER A 181 11.73 11.48 7.60
C SER A 181 11.69 9.99 7.90
#